data_d8d2d2ff1170df4675048ac061d59106
#
_entry.id   d8d2d2ff1170df4675048ac061d59106
#
_cell.length_a   1.000
_cell.length_b   1.000
_cell.length_c   1.000
_cell.angle_alpha   90.00
_cell.angle_beta   90.00
_cell.angle_gamma   90.00
#
_symmetry.space_group_name_H-M   'P 1'
#
loop_
_entity.id
_entity.type
_entity.pdbx_description
1 polymer ?
#
loop_
_entity_poly.entity_id
_entity_poly.type
_entity_poly.pdbx_seq_one_letter_code
_entity_poly.pdbx_strand_id
1 'polypeptide(L)'
;MKKVNIMMLGNTPYVVSRAKARRQKLADRARLRQLINQSVDQLTVAVGDIGYRTEIDLYAGKLSGGDLVEAALTHNLEGELTDIVNMSNRTIRPLIEIYTSRFEYQNAKAVLRAIHNEVS
;
A
#
# COMPACT_ATOMS: atom_id res chain seq x y z
N MET A 1 18.47 23.47 26.27
CA MET A 1 18.10 22.55 25.18
C MET A 1 18.63 21.16 25.50
N LYS A 2 17.76 20.20 25.78
CA LYS A 2 18.19 18.79 25.86
C LYS A 2 18.71 18.36 24.50
N LYS A 3 19.99 18.03 24.39
CA LYS A 3 20.54 17.38 23.21
C LYS A 3 19.81 16.04 23.05
N VAL A 4 18.93 15.95 22.06
CA VAL A 4 18.31 14.68 21.68
C VAL A 4 19.45 13.77 21.23
N ASN A 5 19.65 12.67 21.96
CA ASN A 5 20.72 11.73 21.65
C ASN A 5 20.38 11.05 20.34
N ILE A 6 21.08 11.38 19.26
CA ILE A 6 20.84 10.86 17.91
C ILE A 6 20.88 9.32 17.88
N MET A 7 21.63 8.70 18.82
CA MET A 7 21.65 7.24 18.97
C MET A 7 20.31 6.64 19.43
N MET A 8 19.43 7.42 20.10
CA MET A 8 18.11 6.95 20.52
C MET A 8 17.07 6.95 19.39
N LEU A 9 17.30 7.71 18.33
CA LEU A 9 16.38 7.80 17.20
C LEU A 9 16.49 6.60 16.24
N GLY A 10 17.51 5.75 16.39
CA GLY A 10 17.76 4.63 15.49
C GLY A 10 17.91 5.10 14.05
N ASN A 11 17.27 4.41 13.11
CA ASN A 11 17.25 4.79 11.69
C ASN A 11 16.00 5.58 11.29
N THR A 12 15.28 6.17 12.25
CA THR A 12 14.06 6.95 12.00
C THR A 12 14.23 8.03 10.92
N PRO A 13 15.31 8.87 10.92
CA PRO A 13 15.50 9.86 9.86
C PRO A 13 15.62 9.24 8.47
N TYR A 14 16.27 8.09 8.35
CA TYR A 14 16.40 7.37 7.09
C TYR A 14 15.05 6.85 6.60
N VAL A 15 14.29 6.18 7.46
CA VAL A 15 12.94 5.66 7.14
C VAL A 15 11.98 6.79 6.76
N VAL A 16 11.99 7.90 7.52
CA VAL A 16 11.16 9.08 7.23
C VAL A 16 11.52 9.68 5.87
N SER A 17 12.80 9.81 5.55
CA SER A 17 13.26 10.32 4.25
C SER A 17 12.80 9.44 3.10
N ARG A 18 12.92 8.12 3.24
CA ARG A 18 12.45 7.13 2.25
C ARG A 18 10.93 7.15 2.09
N ALA A 19 10.18 7.25 3.19
CA ALA A 19 8.73 7.36 3.16
C ALA A 19 8.25 8.64 2.46
N LYS A 20 8.90 9.77 2.72
CA LYS A 20 8.62 11.05 2.03
C LYS A 20 8.89 10.96 0.53
N ALA A 21 9.97 10.32 0.11
CA ALA A 21 10.27 10.11 -1.31
C ALA A 21 9.20 9.25 -2.01
N ARG A 22 8.71 8.21 -1.34
CA ARG A 22 7.61 7.37 -1.84
C ARG A 22 6.29 8.13 -1.92
N ARG A 23 6.00 8.97 -0.92
CA ARG A 23 4.80 9.82 -0.92
C ARG A 23 4.70 10.73 -2.14
N GLN A 24 5.84 11.20 -2.67
CA GLN A 24 5.86 12.05 -3.87
C GLN A 24 5.40 11.32 -5.14
N LYS A 25 5.43 10.00 -5.15
CA LYS A 25 4.95 9.17 -6.27
C LYS A 25 3.43 8.94 -6.27
N LEU A 26 2.76 9.27 -5.17
CA LEU A 26 1.30 9.12 -5.09
C LEU A 26 0.61 10.09 -6.03
N ALA A 27 -0.49 9.61 -6.62
CA ALA A 27 -1.35 10.45 -7.44
C ALA A 27 -1.91 11.61 -6.61
N ASP A 28 -1.83 12.82 -7.14
CA ASP A 28 -2.41 13.98 -6.51
C ASP A 28 -3.96 13.98 -6.61
N ARG A 29 -4.58 14.90 -5.90
CA ARG A 29 -6.04 14.98 -5.84
C ARG A 29 -6.67 15.28 -7.21
N ALA A 30 -6.00 16.06 -8.04
CA ALA A 30 -6.49 16.40 -9.38
C ALA A 30 -6.46 15.14 -10.28
N ARG A 31 -5.40 14.36 -10.21
CA ARG A 31 -5.27 13.09 -10.93
C ARG A 31 -6.32 12.07 -10.48
N LEU A 32 -6.56 11.95 -9.17
CA LEU A 32 -7.61 11.06 -8.65
C LEU A 32 -9.01 11.45 -9.16
N ARG A 33 -9.32 12.74 -9.24
CA ARG A 33 -10.59 13.22 -9.82
C ARG A 33 -10.73 12.86 -11.30
N GLN A 34 -9.66 12.93 -12.07
CA GLN A 34 -9.66 12.51 -13.47
C GLN A 34 -9.94 11.01 -13.60
N LEU A 35 -9.36 10.19 -12.73
CA LEU A 35 -9.55 8.73 -12.75
C LEU A 35 -11.00 8.32 -12.46
N ILE A 36 -11.69 9.01 -11.57
CA ILE A 36 -13.09 8.73 -11.19
C ILE A 36 -14.04 8.83 -12.39
N ASN A 37 -13.75 9.69 -13.35
CA ASN A 37 -14.60 9.95 -14.51
C ASN A 37 -14.32 9.03 -15.70
N GLN A 38 -13.44 8.07 -15.57
CA GLN A 38 -13.05 7.15 -16.64
C GLN A 38 -13.88 5.87 -16.62
N SER A 39 -14.04 5.24 -17.78
CA SER A 39 -14.55 3.86 -17.86
C SER A 39 -13.56 2.90 -17.20
N VAL A 40 -14.03 1.71 -16.82
CA VAL A 40 -13.20 0.72 -16.12
C VAL A 40 -11.95 0.34 -16.92
N ASP A 41 -12.09 0.18 -18.24
CA ASP A 41 -10.96 -0.14 -19.11
C ASP A 41 -9.94 0.99 -19.19
N GLN A 42 -10.43 2.22 -19.31
CA GLN A 42 -9.58 3.42 -19.29
C GLN A 42 -8.91 3.60 -17.93
N LEU A 43 -9.61 3.28 -16.83
CA LEU A 43 -9.06 3.31 -15.48
C LEU A 43 -7.88 2.35 -15.33
N THR A 44 -7.99 1.13 -15.84
CA THR A 44 -6.91 0.14 -15.79
C THR A 44 -5.65 0.65 -16.49
N VAL A 45 -5.79 1.21 -17.69
CA VAL A 45 -4.67 1.82 -18.42
C VAL A 45 -4.06 2.98 -17.65
N ALA A 46 -4.91 3.90 -17.17
CA ALA A 46 -4.47 5.09 -16.46
C ALA A 46 -3.79 4.79 -15.12
N VAL A 47 -4.21 3.74 -14.42
CA VAL A 47 -3.55 3.26 -13.20
C VAL A 47 -2.17 2.68 -13.55
N GLY A 48 -2.05 1.93 -14.63
CA GLY A 48 -0.75 1.48 -15.15
C GLY A 48 0.20 2.65 -15.45
N ASP A 49 -0.31 3.72 -16.06
CA ASP A 49 0.50 4.89 -16.46
C ASP A 49 0.98 5.75 -15.28
N ILE A 50 0.30 5.73 -14.15
CA ILE A 50 0.74 6.44 -12.94
C ILE A 50 1.71 5.63 -12.07
N GLY A 51 2.15 4.47 -12.54
CA GLY A 51 3.25 3.72 -11.93
C GLY A 51 2.94 2.32 -11.45
N TYR A 52 1.72 1.80 -11.70
CA TYR A 52 1.30 0.46 -11.26
C TYR A 52 1.25 -0.56 -12.41
N ARG A 53 1.99 -0.30 -13.50
CA ARG A 53 2.00 -1.17 -14.69
C ARG A 53 2.45 -2.59 -14.37
N THR A 54 3.49 -2.74 -13.56
CA THR A 54 4.02 -4.04 -13.18
C THR A 54 2.97 -4.91 -12.48
N GLU A 55 2.23 -4.30 -11.56
CA GLU A 55 1.19 -4.99 -10.81
C GLU A 55 -0.03 -5.29 -11.68
N ILE A 56 -0.42 -4.37 -12.58
CA ILE A 56 -1.46 -4.62 -13.57
C ILE A 56 -1.09 -5.82 -14.46
N ASP A 57 0.11 -5.84 -15.01
CA ASP A 57 0.57 -6.91 -15.89
C ASP A 57 0.64 -8.27 -15.18
N LEU A 58 0.95 -8.27 -13.88
CA LEU A 58 1.01 -9.47 -13.05
C LEU A 58 -0.35 -10.20 -12.96
N TYR A 59 -1.44 -9.44 -12.89
CA TYR A 59 -2.79 -9.97 -12.69
C TYR A 59 -3.66 -9.97 -13.95
N ALA A 60 -3.27 -9.29 -15.02
CA ALA A 60 -4.06 -9.14 -16.26
C ALA A 60 -4.44 -10.46 -16.92
N GLY A 61 -3.67 -11.54 -16.71
CA GLY A 61 -3.98 -12.86 -17.23
C GLY A 61 -5.10 -13.61 -16.49
N LYS A 62 -5.49 -13.13 -15.29
CA LYS A 62 -6.47 -13.79 -14.41
C LYS A 62 -7.65 -12.92 -14.05
N LEU A 63 -7.46 -11.61 -14.00
CA LEU A 63 -8.45 -10.63 -13.56
C LEU A 63 -8.64 -9.56 -14.62
N SER A 64 -9.78 -8.90 -14.59
CA SER A 64 -10.12 -7.80 -15.49
C SER A 64 -10.90 -6.71 -14.74
N GLY A 65 -10.96 -5.52 -15.35
CA GLY A 65 -11.78 -4.44 -14.83
C GLY A 65 -11.41 -3.97 -13.44
N GLY A 66 -12.41 -3.75 -12.58
CA GLY A 66 -12.22 -3.27 -11.21
C GLY A 66 -11.41 -4.21 -10.34
N ASP A 67 -11.63 -5.51 -10.46
CA ASP A 67 -10.92 -6.55 -9.69
C ASP A 67 -9.42 -6.55 -9.99
N LEU A 68 -9.06 -6.32 -11.26
CA LEU A 68 -7.66 -6.18 -11.67
C LEU A 68 -7.00 -4.97 -11.03
N VAL A 69 -7.67 -3.83 -11.05
CA VAL A 69 -7.15 -2.59 -10.43
C VAL A 69 -7.01 -2.76 -8.92
N GLU A 70 -8.00 -3.34 -8.25
CA GLU A 70 -7.97 -3.58 -6.81
C GLU A 70 -6.82 -4.52 -6.43
N ALA A 71 -6.67 -5.64 -7.14
CA ALA A 71 -5.57 -6.59 -6.89
C ALA A 71 -4.20 -5.94 -7.09
N ALA A 72 -4.03 -5.16 -8.15
CA ALA A 72 -2.77 -4.47 -8.44
C ALA A 72 -2.42 -3.45 -7.35
N LEU A 73 -3.37 -2.63 -6.93
CA LEU A 73 -3.15 -1.63 -5.87
C LEU A 73 -2.89 -2.27 -4.51
N THR A 74 -3.60 -3.34 -4.17
CA THR A 74 -3.39 -4.09 -2.93
C THR A 74 -2.00 -4.72 -2.89
N HIS A 75 -1.58 -5.36 -3.98
CA HIS A 75 -0.25 -5.95 -4.08
C HIS A 75 0.86 -4.91 -3.90
N ASN A 76 0.73 -3.76 -4.57
CA ASN A 76 1.69 -2.67 -4.41
C ASN A 76 1.72 -2.14 -2.97
N LEU A 77 0.57 -1.95 -2.33
CA LEU A 77 0.48 -1.50 -0.93
C LEU A 77 1.18 -2.49 0.02
N GLU A 78 0.95 -3.78 -0.14
CA GLU A 78 1.60 -4.82 0.67
C GLU A 78 3.13 -4.78 0.50
N GLY A 79 3.61 -4.64 -0.73
CA GLY A 79 5.03 -4.48 -1.03
C GLY A 79 5.63 -3.25 -0.38
N GLU A 80 4.98 -2.10 -0.50
CA GLU A 80 5.42 -0.84 0.10
C GLU A 80 5.47 -0.90 1.63
N LEU A 81 4.47 -1.50 2.27
CA LEU A 81 4.45 -1.66 3.73
C LEU A 81 5.53 -2.64 4.20
N THR A 82 5.71 -3.75 3.49
CA THR A 82 6.78 -4.72 3.78
C THR A 82 8.16 -4.08 3.69
N ASP A 83 8.39 -3.28 2.67
CA ASP A 83 9.65 -2.55 2.51
C ASP A 83 9.90 -1.56 3.65
N ILE A 84 8.87 -0.83 4.08
CA ILE A 84 8.98 0.10 5.21
C ILE A 84 9.32 -0.64 6.49
N VAL A 85 8.67 -1.78 6.76
CA VAL A 85 8.98 -2.63 7.92
C VAL A 85 10.43 -3.13 7.84
N ASN A 86 10.87 -3.59 6.68
CA ASN A 86 12.22 -4.12 6.49
C ASN A 86 13.31 -3.04 6.61
N MET A 87 13.03 -1.81 6.20
CA MET A 87 13.92 -0.66 6.40
C MET A 87 14.02 -0.21 7.85
N SER A 88 13.03 -0.56 8.68
CA SER A 88 12.90 -0.08 10.06
C SER A 88 13.73 -0.94 11.01
N ASN A 89 14.41 -0.28 11.96
CA ASN A 89 15.16 -0.96 13.00
C ASN A 89 14.31 -1.26 14.24
N ARG A 90 14.96 -1.77 15.30
CA ARG A 90 14.33 -2.15 16.57
C ARG A 90 13.54 -1.01 17.23
N THR A 91 13.87 0.25 16.96
CA THR A 91 13.23 1.41 17.60
C THR A 91 11.89 1.76 16.98
N ILE A 92 11.81 1.78 15.65
CA ILE A 92 10.63 2.26 14.92
C ILE A 92 9.77 1.09 14.42
N ARG A 93 10.36 -0.08 14.18
CA ARG A 93 9.68 -1.25 13.63
C ARG A 93 8.42 -1.66 14.40
N PRO A 94 8.42 -1.74 15.75
CA PRO A 94 7.21 -2.12 16.48
C PRO A 94 6.04 -1.16 16.27
N LEU A 95 6.31 0.14 16.12
CA LEU A 95 5.26 1.15 15.85
C LEU A 95 4.64 0.96 14.46
N ILE A 96 5.47 0.65 13.46
CA ILE A 96 5.00 0.38 12.09
C ILE A 96 4.22 -0.93 12.04
N GLU A 97 4.68 -1.97 12.73
CA GLU A 97 4.00 -3.27 12.83
C GLU A 97 2.61 -3.13 13.48
N ILE A 98 2.46 -2.32 14.52
CA ILE A 98 1.16 -1.99 15.11
C ILE A 98 0.23 -1.33 14.09
N TYR A 99 0.75 -0.38 13.32
CA TYR A 99 -0.03 0.28 12.28
C TYR A 99 -0.47 -0.70 11.17
N THR A 100 0.44 -1.56 10.71
CA THR A 100 0.17 -2.54 9.65
C THR A 100 -0.74 -3.68 10.10
N SER A 101 -0.75 -4.05 11.37
CA SER A 101 -1.60 -5.11 11.93
C SER A 101 -3.09 -4.88 11.71
N ARG A 102 -3.52 -3.63 11.55
CA ARG A 102 -4.92 -3.30 11.21
C ARG A 102 -5.37 -3.91 9.88
N PHE A 103 -4.47 -4.05 8.92
CA PHE A 103 -4.78 -4.70 7.63
C PHE A 103 -4.94 -6.21 7.80
N GLU A 104 -4.13 -6.83 8.65
CA GLU A 104 -4.27 -8.25 9.01
C GLU A 104 -5.62 -8.53 9.66
N TYR A 105 -6.07 -7.65 10.57
CA TYR A 105 -7.40 -7.74 11.17
C TYR A 105 -8.53 -7.62 10.14
N GLN A 106 -8.39 -6.72 9.17
CA GLN A 106 -9.37 -6.59 8.10
C GLN A 106 -9.42 -7.83 7.21
N ASN A 107 -8.26 -8.38 6.87
CA ASN A 107 -8.15 -9.62 6.10
C ASN A 107 -8.77 -10.81 6.86
N ALA A 108 -8.46 -10.96 8.15
CA ALA A 108 -9.04 -12.00 8.99
C ALA A 108 -10.57 -11.89 9.06
N LYS A 109 -11.11 -10.69 9.22
CA LYS A 109 -12.56 -10.44 9.17
C LYS A 109 -13.18 -10.82 7.82
N ALA A 110 -12.53 -10.51 6.73
CA ALA A 110 -13.00 -10.84 5.38
C ALA A 110 -13.08 -12.37 5.19
N VAL A 111 -12.02 -13.09 5.60
CA VAL A 111 -11.98 -14.56 5.54
C VAL A 111 -13.08 -15.18 6.42
N LEU A 112 -13.25 -14.72 7.67
CA LEU A 112 -14.26 -15.21 8.57
C LEU A 112 -15.68 -14.99 8.03
N ARG A 113 -15.94 -13.83 7.40
CA ARG A 113 -17.24 -13.54 6.77
C ARG A 113 -17.48 -14.44 5.56
N ALA A 114 -16.47 -14.68 4.74
CA ALA A 114 -16.57 -15.58 3.60
C ALA A 114 -16.93 -16.99 4.05
N ILE A 115 -16.22 -17.55 5.05
CA ILE A 115 -16.51 -18.86 5.62
C ILE A 115 -17.94 -18.91 6.21
N HIS A 116 -18.35 -17.88 6.94
CA HIS A 116 -19.69 -17.82 7.53
C HIS A 116 -20.80 -17.82 6.48
N ASN A 117 -20.58 -17.08 5.38
CA ASN A 117 -21.56 -17.00 4.30
C ASN A 117 -21.63 -18.28 3.44
N GLU A 118 -20.54 -19.07 3.37
CA GLU A 118 -20.55 -20.37 2.69
C GLU A 118 -21.21 -21.48 3.49
N VAL A 119 -21.30 -21.34 4.82
CA VAL A 119 -21.91 -22.33 5.74
C VAL A 119 -23.40 -22.05 5.96
N SER A 120 -23.90 -20.90 5.60
CA SER A 120 -25.32 -20.52 5.69
C SER A 120 -26.04 -20.66 4.36
#